data_aec027ffd416bbec661c297d5f673d7c
#
_entry.id   aec027ffd416bbec661c297d5f673d7c
#
_cell.length_a   1.000
_cell.length_b   1.000
_cell.length_c   1.000
_cell.angle_alpha   90.00
_cell.angle_beta   90.00
_cell.angle_gamma   90.00
#
_symmetry.space_group_name_H-M   'P 1'
#
loop_
_entity.id
_entity.type
_entity.pdbx_description
1 polymer ?
#
loop_
_entity_poly.entity_id
_entity_poly.type
_entity_poly.pdbx_seq_one_letter_code
_entity_poly.pdbx_strand_id
1 'polypeptide(L)'
;GTWAIVPDKPSDMLLPPTIYGALQAELDALGPTERFVLQRAAVVGRVFWDTLMLSICSGIMAEHKIERALQSLRVLGVLHRRGSSALEGAAEYRFQSELFQQVCYDSLVQKERKLIHGEVARSLSLMNISLDSALMARHYELAERTEHAVACLLVGLEKCVQAYSLKDAL
;
A
#
# COMPACT_ATOMS: atom_id res chain seq x y z
N GLY A 1 8.79 4.18 37.61
CA GLY A 1 8.02 4.64 36.44
C GLY A 1 7.93 3.52 35.43
N THR A 2 6.77 2.85 35.34
CA THR A 2 6.47 1.82 34.35
C THR A 2 6.10 2.50 33.02
N TRP A 3 6.92 2.29 32.00
CA TRP A 3 6.59 2.68 30.63
C TRP A 3 5.59 1.67 30.07
N ALA A 4 4.32 2.06 29.94
CA ALA A 4 3.33 1.31 29.19
C ALA A 4 3.50 1.69 27.72
N ILE A 5 3.88 0.73 26.87
CA ILE A 5 3.78 0.85 25.41
C ILE A 5 2.29 0.84 25.13
N VAL A 6 1.72 1.99 24.85
CA VAL A 6 0.38 2.10 24.28
C VAL A 6 0.53 1.63 22.82
N PRO A 7 -0.09 0.53 22.40
CA PRO A 7 -0.13 0.18 21.00
C PRO A 7 -0.89 1.30 20.28
N ASP A 8 -0.22 1.95 19.36
CA ASP A 8 -0.82 2.93 18.46
C ASP A 8 -1.77 2.16 17.49
N LYS A 9 -2.95 1.81 18.02
CA LYS A 9 -4.08 1.50 17.15
C LYS A 9 -4.34 2.77 16.37
N PRO A 10 -4.33 2.72 15.02
CA PRO A 10 -4.91 3.81 14.26
C PRO A 10 -6.29 4.03 14.86
N SER A 11 -6.49 5.19 15.44
CA SER A 11 -7.73 5.54 16.14
C SER A 11 -8.89 5.13 15.25
N ASP A 12 -9.78 4.31 15.78
CA ASP A 12 -11.14 4.12 15.29
C ASP A 12 -11.85 5.51 15.36
N MET A 13 -11.41 6.43 14.51
CA MET A 13 -12.19 7.61 14.21
C MET A 13 -13.40 7.11 13.44
N LEU A 14 -14.46 6.78 14.18
CA LEU A 14 -15.77 6.55 13.63
C LEU A 14 -16.14 7.81 12.85
N LEU A 15 -15.90 7.76 11.53
CA LEU A 15 -16.33 8.81 10.62
C LEU A 15 -17.82 8.98 10.78
N PRO A 16 -18.32 10.22 10.82
CA PRO A 16 -19.75 10.44 10.77
C PRO A 16 -20.32 9.64 9.58
N PRO A 17 -21.42 8.89 9.78
CA PRO A 17 -22.00 8.02 8.74
C PRO A 17 -22.27 8.75 7.42
N THR A 18 -22.52 10.06 7.49
CA THR A 18 -22.71 10.93 6.33
C THR A 18 -21.46 11.12 5.48
N ILE A 19 -20.27 11.24 6.10
CA ILE A 19 -18.99 11.39 5.38
C ILE A 19 -18.61 10.05 4.74
N TYR A 20 -18.73 8.95 5.48
CA TYR A 20 -18.46 7.62 4.95
C TYR A 20 -19.38 7.31 3.76
N GLY A 21 -20.69 7.59 3.88
CA GLY A 21 -21.67 7.39 2.82
C GLY A 21 -21.37 8.22 1.56
N ALA A 22 -20.91 9.47 1.71
CA ALA A 22 -20.54 10.31 0.59
C ALA A 22 -19.30 9.76 -0.15
N LEU A 23 -18.27 9.35 0.60
CA LEU A 23 -17.06 8.75 0.03
C LEU A 23 -17.35 7.39 -0.62
N GLN A 24 -18.25 6.59 -0.04
CA GLN A 24 -18.69 5.34 -0.65
C GLN A 24 -19.42 5.59 -1.98
N ALA A 25 -20.31 6.60 -2.03
CA ALA A 25 -21.01 6.99 -3.26
C ALA A 25 -20.01 7.48 -4.34
N GLU A 26 -18.96 8.20 -3.95
CA GLU A 26 -17.89 8.61 -4.85
C GLU A 26 -17.14 7.39 -5.43
N LEU A 27 -16.80 6.40 -4.59
CA LEU A 27 -16.20 5.14 -5.04
C LEU A 27 -17.14 4.38 -5.99
N ASP A 28 -18.44 4.37 -5.70
CA ASP A 28 -19.44 3.66 -6.50
C ASP A 28 -19.73 4.33 -7.84
N ALA A 29 -19.48 5.63 -7.96
CA ALA A 29 -19.58 6.36 -9.20
C ALA A 29 -18.40 6.12 -10.17
N LEU A 30 -17.28 5.56 -9.70
CA LEU A 30 -16.14 5.23 -10.56
C LEU A 30 -16.47 4.07 -11.51
N GLY A 31 -15.86 4.10 -12.69
CA GLY A 31 -15.89 2.98 -13.62
C GLY A 31 -15.28 1.69 -13.01
N PRO A 32 -15.66 0.52 -13.50
CA PRO A 32 -15.21 -0.75 -12.90
C PRO A 32 -13.70 -0.93 -12.94
N THR A 33 -13.03 -0.40 -13.96
CA THR A 33 -11.56 -0.46 -14.09
C THR A 33 -10.88 0.46 -13.08
N GLU A 34 -11.35 1.69 -12.96
CA GLU A 34 -10.84 2.68 -12.00
C GLU A 34 -11.03 2.19 -10.58
N ARG A 35 -12.23 1.68 -10.25
CA ARG A 35 -12.53 1.11 -8.93
C ARG A 35 -11.60 -0.05 -8.60
N PHE A 36 -11.42 -0.99 -9.54
CA PHE A 36 -10.53 -2.14 -9.37
C PHE A 36 -9.08 -1.73 -9.07
N VAL A 37 -8.53 -0.78 -9.84
CA VAL A 37 -7.18 -0.28 -9.65
C VAL A 37 -7.06 0.47 -8.33
N LEU A 38 -8.03 1.31 -8.01
CA LEU A 38 -8.03 2.12 -6.79
C LEU A 38 -8.13 1.27 -5.51
N GLN A 39 -8.96 0.22 -5.51
CA GLN A 39 -9.07 -0.70 -4.40
C GLN A 39 -7.74 -1.44 -4.14
N ARG A 40 -7.03 -1.87 -5.18
CA ARG A 40 -5.70 -2.48 -5.04
C ARG A 40 -4.65 -1.48 -4.56
N ALA A 41 -4.67 -0.28 -5.10
CA ALA A 41 -3.81 0.81 -4.64
C ALA A 41 -4.04 1.12 -3.15
N ALA A 42 -5.29 1.06 -2.68
CA ALA A 42 -5.63 1.28 -1.28
C ALA A 42 -5.02 0.22 -0.34
N VAL A 43 -4.84 -1.02 -0.82
CA VAL A 43 -4.16 -2.10 -0.08
C VAL A 43 -2.65 -1.86 -0.01
N VAL A 44 -2.04 -1.32 -1.07
CA VAL A 44 -0.61 -0.94 -1.04
C VAL A 44 -0.38 0.12 0.03
N GLY A 45 -1.23 1.13 0.08
CA GLY A 45 -1.18 2.20 1.06
C GLY A 45 -1.51 3.57 0.49
N ARG A 46 -1.24 4.60 1.27
CA ARG A 46 -1.51 5.99 0.86
C ARG A 46 -0.63 6.45 -0.30
N VAL A 47 0.58 5.92 -0.39
CA VAL A 47 1.57 6.18 -1.46
C VAL A 47 1.91 4.86 -2.11
N PHE A 48 1.98 4.84 -3.44
CA PHE A 48 2.27 3.65 -4.22
C PHE A 48 2.92 4.01 -5.58
N TRP A 49 3.44 3.01 -6.29
CA TRP A 49 4.12 3.18 -7.57
C TRP A 49 3.35 2.49 -8.70
N ASP A 50 3.39 3.08 -9.90
CA ASP A 50 2.79 2.49 -11.09
C ASP A 50 3.35 1.10 -11.40
N THR A 51 4.67 0.92 -11.32
CA THR A 51 5.34 -0.36 -11.54
C THR A 51 4.84 -1.45 -10.59
N LEU A 52 4.56 -1.11 -9.32
CA LEU A 52 3.97 -2.02 -8.36
C LEU A 52 2.52 -2.36 -8.75
N MET A 53 1.74 -1.35 -9.18
CA MET A 53 0.37 -1.57 -9.66
C MET A 53 0.34 -2.48 -10.89
N LEU A 54 1.25 -2.29 -11.83
CA LEU A 54 1.41 -3.17 -13.00
C LEU A 54 1.72 -4.61 -12.56
N SER A 55 2.61 -4.79 -11.58
CA SER A 55 2.97 -6.11 -11.06
C SER A 55 1.80 -6.83 -10.38
N ILE A 56 1.09 -6.18 -9.46
CA ILE A 56 -0.02 -6.80 -8.70
C ILE A 56 -1.30 -6.99 -9.52
N CYS A 57 -1.45 -6.29 -10.64
CA CYS A 57 -2.56 -6.47 -11.57
C CYS A 57 -2.18 -7.36 -12.78
N SER A 58 -0.91 -7.80 -12.86
CA SER A 58 -0.42 -8.66 -13.93
C SER A 58 -1.24 -9.96 -14.03
N GLY A 59 -1.60 -10.34 -15.25
CA GLY A 59 -2.43 -11.51 -15.51
C GLY A 59 -3.95 -11.33 -15.28
N ILE A 60 -4.37 -10.20 -14.65
CA ILE A 60 -5.79 -9.88 -14.47
C ILE A 60 -6.22 -8.80 -15.45
N MET A 61 -5.38 -7.81 -15.69
CA MET A 61 -5.67 -6.65 -16.52
C MET A 61 -4.47 -6.26 -17.38
N ALA A 62 -4.72 -5.84 -18.62
CA ALA A 62 -3.68 -5.35 -19.50
C ALA A 62 -3.09 -4.01 -19.01
N GLU A 63 -1.78 -3.82 -19.13
CA GLU A 63 -1.02 -2.66 -18.64
C GLU A 63 -1.64 -1.33 -19.06
N HIS A 64 -1.96 -1.17 -20.36
CA HIS A 64 -2.55 0.07 -20.87
C HIS A 64 -3.89 0.45 -20.21
N LYS A 65 -4.65 -0.53 -19.67
CA LYS A 65 -5.89 -0.27 -18.92
C LYS A 65 -5.58 0.26 -17.53
N ILE A 66 -4.53 -0.26 -16.89
CA ILE A 66 -4.08 0.19 -15.58
C ILE A 66 -3.56 1.63 -15.69
N GLU A 67 -2.72 1.91 -16.69
CA GLU A 67 -2.20 3.25 -16.95
C GLU A 67 -3.31 4.27 -17.21
N ARG A 68 -4.30 3.91 -18.05
CA ARG A 68 -5.48 4.75 -18.31
C ARG A 68 -6.29 5.00 -17.05
N ALA A 69 -6.49 3.98 -16.21
CA ALA A 69 -7.21 4.12 -14.94
C ALA A 69 -6.47 5.08 -13.98
N LEU A 70 -5.15 4.95 -13.84
CA LEU A 70 -4.33 5.86 -13.04
C LEU A 70 -4.41 7.30 -13.55
N GLN A 71 -4.38 7.48 -14.87
CA GLN A 71 -4.55 8.79 -15.51
C GLN A 71 -5.95 9.36 -15.26
N SER A 72 -7.00 8.55 -15.43
CA SER A 72 -8.40 8.93 -15.16
C SER A 72 -8.59 9.38 -13.71
N LEU A 73 -8.12 8.57 -12.76
CA LEU A 73 -8.19 8.86 -11.32
C LEU A 73 -7.42 10.14 -10.94
N ARG A 74 -6.34 10.45 -11.66
CA ARG A 74 -5.61 11.70 -11.49
C ARG A 74 -6.42 12.90 -12.02
N VAL A 75 -7.06 12.78 -13.17
CA VAL A 75 -7.92 13.84 -13.71
C VAL A 75 -9.12 14.10 -12.82
N LEU A 76 -9.69 13.05 -12.24
CA LEU A 76 -10.78 13.15 -11.25
C LEU A 76 -10.33 13.74 -9.90
N GLY A 77 -9.03 13.97 -9.69
CA GLY A 77 -8.50 14.52 -8.43
C GLY A 77 -8.45 13.51 -7.28
N VAL A 78 -8.71 12.23 -7.54
CA VAL A 78 -8.64 11.15 -6.53
C VAL A 78 -7.20 10.80 -6.18
N LEU A 79 -6.34 10.78 -7.20
CA LEU A 79 -4.91 10.52 -7.08
C LEU A 79 -4.10 11.74 -7.50
N HIS A 80 -2.98 11.94 -6.80
CA HIS A 80 -1.97 12.93 -7.15
C HIS A 80 -0.67 12.23 -7.52
N ARG A 81 -0.08 12.58 -8.68
CA ARG A 81 1.26 12.12 -9.07
C ARG A 81 2.29 13.04 -8.44
N ARG A 82 3.25 12.47 -7.71
CA ARG A 82 4.34 13.24 -7.11
C ARG A 82 5.40 13.60 -8.15
N GLY A 83 6.03 14.76 -7.97
CA GLY A 83 7.09 15.22 -8.88
C GLY A 83 8.40 14.43 -8.72
N SER A 84 8.61 13.77 -7.59
CA SER A 84 9.74 12.88 -7.31
C SER A 84 9.23 11.53 -6.84
N SER A 85 9.96 10.46 -7.15
CA SER A 85 9.65 9.11 -6.71
C SER A 85 10.81 8.57 -5.86
N ALA A 86 10.47 7.84 -4.80
CA ALA A 86 11.44 7.10 -4.03
C ALA A 86 12.00 5.89 -4.79
N LEU A 87 11.32 5.47 -5.87
CA LEU A 87 11.74 4.37 -6.72
C LEU A 87 12.16 4.91 -8.08
N GLU A 88 13.43 4.68 -8.44
CA GLU A 88 13.98 5.09 -9.73
C GLU A 88 13.22 4.42 -10.89
N GLY A 89 12.86 5.22 -11.91
CA GLY A 89 12.14 4.73 -13.08
C GLY A 89 10.64 4.49 -12.90
N ALA A 90 10.10 4.66 -11.69
CA ALA A 90 8.67 4.50 -11.40
C ALA A 90 8.00 5.84 -11.10
N ALA A 91 6.75 6.01 -11.53
CA ALA A 91 5.94 7.14 -11.12
C ALA A 91 5.27 6.85 -9.77
N GLU A 92 5.39 7.82 -8.85
CA GLU A 92 4.82 7.73 -7.52
C GLU A 92 3.48 8.46 -7.46
N TYR A 93 2.47 7.77 -6.93
CA TYR A 93 1.12 8.26 -6.74
C TYR A 93 0.75 8.31 -5.27
N ARG A 94 -0.13 9.24 -4.91
CA ARG A 94 -0.66 9.40 -3.58
C ARG A 94 -2.16 9.63 -3.63
N PHE A 95 -2.90 9.00 -2.72
CA PHE A 95 -4.30 9.35 -2.49
C PHE A 95 -4.44 10.78 -2.01
N GLN A 96 -5.36 11.54 -2.60
CA GLN A 96 -5.64 12.90 -2.19
C GLN A 96 -6.24 12.94 -0.77
N SER A 97 -7.10 11.98 -0.46
CA SER A 97 -7.74 11.82 0.84
C SER A 97 -7.34 10.49 1.47
N GLU A 98 -6.89 10.52 2.72
CA GLU A 98 -6.61 9.33 3.53
C GLU A 98 -7.90 8.59 3.89
N LEU A 99 -8.97 9.35 4.15
CA LEU A 99 -10.28 8.80 4.42
C LEU A 99 -10.85 8.05 3.21
N PHE A 100 -10.65 8.59 2.01
CA PHE A 100 -11.08 7.91 0.80
C PHE A 100 -10.27 6.64 0.54
N GLN A 101 -8.96 6.65 0.79
CA GLN A 101 -8.13 5.44 0.73
C GLN A 101 -8.66 4.38 1.71
N GLN A 102 -9.03 4.77 2.94
CA GLN A 102 -9.60 3.85 3.92
C GLN A 102 -10.94 3.27 3.44
N VAL A 103 -11.84 4.09 2.90
CA VAL A 103 -13.11 3.62 2.31
C VAL A 103 -12.86 2.62 1.19
N CYS A 104 -11.92 2.89 0.28
CA CYS A 104 -11.54 1.97 -0.79
C CYS A 104 -11.02 0.63 -0.23
N TYR A 105 -10.19 0.67 0.81
CA TYR A 105 -9.66 -0.52 1.48
C TYR A 105 -10.78 -1.32 2.14
N ASP A 106 -11.69 -0.67 2.88
CA ASP A 106 -12.78 -1.31 3.61
C ASP A 106 -13.87 -1.88 2.68
N SER A 107 -14.00 -1.34 1.47
CA SER A 107 -14.91 -1.86 0.45
C SER A 107 -14.54 -3.27 -0.06
N LEU A 108 -13.29 -3.69 0.15
CA LEU A 108 -12.83 -5.04 -0.17
C LEU A 108 -13.22 -6.03 0.95
N VAL A 109 -13.65 -7.22 0.57
CA VAL A 109 -13.86 -8.29 1.56
C VAL A 109 -12.53 -8.80 2.10
N GLN A 110 -12.53 -9.27 3.35
CA GLN A 110 -11.32 -9.68 4.06
C GLN A 110 -10.45 -10.68 3.26
N LYS A 111 -11.08 -11.64 2.60
CA LYS A 111 -10.39 -12.63 1.77
C LYS A 111 -9.60 -12.01 0.63
N GLU A 112 -10.19 -11.02 -0.05
CA GLU A 112 -9.52 -10.29 -1.13
C GLU A 112 -8.38 -9.43 -0.61
N ARG A 113 -8.58 -8.72 0.51
CA ARG A 113 -7.52 -7.95 1.16
C ARG A 113 -6.30 -8.80 1.45
N LYS A 114 -6.49 -9.99 2.05
CA LYS A 114 -5.39 -10.94 2.33
C LYS A 114 -4.64 -11.36 1.08
N LEU A 115 -5.36 -11.69 0.01
CA LEU A 115 -4.75 -12.07 -1.27
C LEU A 115 -3.91 -10.93 -1.85
N ILE A 116 -4.47 -9.72 -1.90
CA ILE A 116 -3.77 -8.55 -2.45
C ILE A 116 -2.55 -8.19 -1.59
N HIS A 117 -2.64 -8.24 -0.26
CA HIS A 117 -1.48 -8.04 0.60
C HIS A 117 -0.35 -9.04 0.31
N GLY A 118 -0.68 -10.31 0.08
CA GLY A 118 0.28 -11.33 -0.31
C GLY A 118 0.94 -11.06 -1.66
N GLU A 119 0.17 -10.55 -2.64
CA GLU A 119 0.69 -10.15 -3.94
C GLU A 119 1.59 -8.91 -3.85
N VAL A 120 1.21 -7.91 -3.05
CA VAL A 120 2.01 -6.72 -2.79
C VAL A 120 3.36 -7.11 -2.18
N ALA A 121 3.36 -7.91 -1.11
CA ALA A 121 4.58 -8.35 -0.46
C ALA A 121 5.51 -9.11 -1.42
N ARG A 122 4.95 -10.04 -2.21
CA ARG A 122 5.69 -10.79 -3.22
C ARG A 122 6.27 -9.88 -4.31
N SER A 123 5.48 -8.93 -4.80
CA SER A 123 5.93 -8.00 -5.85
C SER A 123 7.03 -7.08 -5.35
N LEU A 124 6.92 -6.56 -4.13
CA LEU A 124 7.96 -5.75 -3.48
C LEU A 124 9.27 -6.54 -3.31
N SER A 125 9.18 -7.82 -2.92
CA SER A 125 10.33 -8.72 -2.82
C SER A 125 11.04 -8.91 -4.16
N LEU A 126 10.29 -9.08 -5.25
CA LEU A 126 10.83 -9.30 -6.59
C LEU A 126 11.48 -8.04 -7.18
N MET A 127 10.97 -6.87 -6.85
CA MET A 127 11.52 -5.59 -7.31
C MET A 127 12.89 -5.27 -6.69
N ASN A 128 13.37 -6.09 -5.75
CA ASN A 128 14.65 -5.93 -5.05
C ASN A 128 14.93 -4.49 -4.60
N ILE A 129 13.87 -3.79 -4.27
CA ILE A 129 13.92 -2.42 -3.79
C ILE A 129 14.44 -2.49 -2.35
N SER A 130 15.42 -1.65 -2.01
CA SER A 130 15.87 -1.46 -0.62
C SER A 130 14.76 -0.77 0.20
N LEU A 131 13.56 -1.35 0.15
CA LEU A 131 12.41 -0.91 0.93
C LEU A 131 12.55 -1.36 2.37
N ASP A 132 11.85 -0.63 3.22
CA ASP A 132 11.71 -0.94 4.63
C ASP A 132 11.20 -2.39 4.79
N SER A 133 12.05 -3.24 5.37
CA SER A 133 11.72 -4.64 5.65
C SER A 133 10.47 -4.75 6.53
N ALA A 134 10.18 -3.72 7.33
CA ALA A 134 8.97 -3.65 8.15
C ALA A 134 7.71 -3.47 7.29
N LEU A 135 7.78 -2.72 6.20
CA LEU A 135 6.66 -2.58 5.26
C LEU A 135 6.30 -3.93 4.62
N MET A 136 7.30 -4.66 4.14
CA MET A 136 7.09 -6.00 3.57
C MET A 136 6.54 -6.99 4.62
N ALA A 137 7.11 -6.97 5.82
CA ALA A 137 6.67 -7.82 6.92
C ALA A 137 5.20 -7.56 7.27
N ARG A 138 4.79 -6.29 7.34
CA ARG A 138 3.39 -5.89 7.56
C ARG A 138 2.45 -6.46 6.50
N HIS A 139 2.81 -6.40 5.22
CA HIS A 139 1.98 -6.97 4.17
C HIS A 139 1.89 -8.49 4.28
N TYR A 140 2.98 -9.20 4.63
CA TYR A 140 2.93 -10.64 4.86
C TYR A 140 2.09 -11.00 6.10
N GLU A 141 2.15 -10.21 7.16
CA GLU A 141 1.31 -10.37 8.35
C GLU A 141 -0.17 -10.24 8.01
N LEU A 142 -0.56 -9.17 7.28
CA LEU A 142 -1.93 -8.94 6.83
C LEU A 142 -2.42 -9.98 5.81
N ALA A 143 -1.50 -10.68 5.15
CA ALA A 143 -1.77 -11.84 4.31
C ALA A 143 -1.83 -13.17 5.10
N GLU A 144 -1.66 -13.13 6.45
CA GLU A 144 -1.56 -14.30 7.34
C GLU A 144 -0.39 -15.25 6.96
N ARG A 145 0.70 -14.70 6.40
CA ARG A 145 1.93 -15.43 6.06
C ARG A 145 3.04 -15.13 7.07
N THR A 146 2.83 -15.57 8.31
CA THR A 146 3.66 -15.22 9.46
C THR A 146 5.14 -15.60 9.27
N GLU A 147 5.43 -16.74 8.66
CA GLU A 147 6.81 -17.18 8.42
C GLU A 147 7.58 -16.20 7.53
N HIS A 148 6.93 -15.70 6.45
CA HIS A 148 7.51 -14.72 5.56
C HIS A 148 7.68 -13.35 6.24
N ALA A 149 6.71 -12.96 7.09
CA ALA A 149 6.81 -11.72 7.86
C ALA A 149 8.02 -11.75 8.80
N VAL A 150 8.21 -12.84 9.54
CA VAL A 150 9.36 -13.04 10.42
C VAL A 150 10.68 -13.02 9.64
N ALA A 151 10.76 -13.70 8.51
CA ALA A 151 11.95 -13.68 7.66
C ALA A 151 12.31 -12.27 7.19
N CYS A 152 11.33 -11.46 6.78
CA CYS A 152 11.57 -10.06 6.40
C CYS A 152 12.09 -9.22 7.57
N LEU A 153 11.56 -9.39 8.79
CA LEU A 153 12.02 -8.66 9.97
C LEU A 153 13.44 -9.05 10.36
N LEU A 154 13.80 -10.32 10.27
CA LEU A 154 15.17 -10.79 10.54
C LEU A 154 16.18 -10.17 9.56
N VAL A 155 15.87 -10.14 8.26
CA VAL A 155 16.71 -9.48 7.26
C VAL A 155 16.84 -7.98 7.55
N GLY A 156 15.77 -7.33 7.97
CA GLY A 156 15.79 -5.92 8.37
C GLY A 156 16.69 -5.68 9.58
N LEU A 157 16.61 -6.55 10.58
CA LEU A 157 17.44 -6.48 11.78
C LEU A 157 18.93 -6.66 11.46
N GLU A 158 19.28 -7.64 10.63
CA GLU A 158 20.66 -7.87 10.18
C GLU A 158 21.25 -6.63 9.49
N LYS A 159 20.49 -6.00 8.59
CA LYS A 159 20.90 -4.74 7.93
C LYS A 159 21.14 -3.61 8.93
N CYS A 160 20.28 -3.47 9.93
CA CYS A 160 20.44 -2.47 10.98
C CYS A 160 21.70 -2.72 11.82
N VAL A 161 21.96 -3.97 12.23
CA VAL A 161 23.13 -4.35 13.02
C VAL A 161 24.42 -4.07 12.21
N GLN A 162 24.45 -4.41 10.93
CA GLN A 162 25.60 -4.14 10.05
C GLN A 162 25.85 -2.64 9.90
N ALA A 163 24.79 -1.83 9.74
CA ALA A 163 24.91 -0.38 9.63
C ALA A 163 25.41 0.26 10.93
N TYR A 164 25.07 -0.29 12.09
CA TYR A 164 25.57 0.16 13.40
C TYR A 164 27.04 -0.16 13.59
N SER A 165 27.44 -1.41 13.26
CA SER A 165 28.83 -1.87 13.38
C SER A 165 29.80 -1.08 12.50
N LEU A 166 29.34 -0.58 11.35
CA LEU A 166 30.14 0.28 10.48
C LEU A 166 30.30 1.70 11.01
N LYS A 167 29.35 2.21 11.80
CA LYS A 167 29.44 3.53 12.43
C LYS A 167 30.40 3.57 13.63
N ASP A 168 30.51 2.46 14.35
CA ASP A 168 31.43 2.35 15.50
C ASP A 168 32.89 2.04 15.09
N ALA A 169 33.14 1.76 13.81
CA ALA A 169 34.47 1.46 13.25
C ALA A 169 35.14 2.68 12.57
N LEU A 170 34.48 3.85 12.51
CA LEU A 170 34.98 5.11 11.96
C LEU A 170 35.21 6.16 13.06
#